data_9e3dda39994f216e4ff8a45321957ed9
#
_entry.id   9e3dda39994f216e4ff8a45321957ed9
#
_cell.length_a   1.000
_cell.length_b   1.000
_cell.length_c   1.000
_cell.angle_alpha   90.00
_cell.angle_beta   90.00
_cell.angle_gamma   90.00
#
_symmetry.space_group_name_H-M   'P 1'
#
loop_
_entity.id
_entity.type
_entity.pdbx_description
1 polymer ?
#
loop_
_entity_poly.entity_id
_entity_poly.type
_entity_poly.pdbx_seq_one_letter_code
_entity_poly.pdbx_strand_id
1 'polypeptide(L)'
;MINPKLLTPQSIVICGASSDIHKPGGKSLKNLLESPFKGQIYAVNPKETEVQGVKCYAKVDDLPQVDCAILCIAAKFCAQTVDVLAKEKGCRGFIIVSAGFSEENHEGAEIEKHIVETINSVGGSLIGPNCTGFLNVNYAGCFDTPIPKLDPKGVDFITGSGATAVFIKEY
;
A
#
# COMPACT_ATOMS: atom_id res chain seq x y z
N MET A 1 -3.09 -13.97 -12.61
CA MET A 1 -1.85 -14.34 -11.87
C MET A 1 -1.42 -13.13 -11.07
N ILE A 2 -0.99 -13.29 -9.80
CA ILE A 2 -0.53 -12.16 -8.98
C ILE A 2 0.81 -11.66 -9.55
N ASN A 3 0.93 -10.33 -9.70
CA ASN A 3 2.15 -9.72 -10.22
C ASN A 3 3.30 -9.86 -9.19
N PRO A 4 4.49 -10.31 -9.59
CA PRO A 4 5.64 -10.47 -8.68
C PRO A 4 6.02 -9.17 -7.93
N LYS A 5 5.80 -8.00 -8.53
CA LYS A 5 6.06 -6.71 -7.89
C LYS A 5 5.17 -6.42 -6.67
N LEU A 6 4.06 -7.15 -6.50
CA LEU A 6 3.29 -7.11 -5.26
C LEU A 6 3.91 -8.04 -4.20
N LEU A 7 4.43 -9.21 -4.58
CA LEU A 7 4.92 -10.21 -3.63
C LEU A 7 6.37 -9.96 -3.17
N THR A 8 7.23 -9.51 -4.09
CA THR A 8 8.67 -9.33 -3.87
C THR A 8 9.16 -8.04 -4.54
N PRO A 9 8.62 -6.87 -4.14
CA PRO A 9 9.04 -5.59 -4.73
C PRO A 9 10.50 -5.27 -4.39
N GLN A 10 11.17 -4.55 -5.28
CA GLN A 10 12.50 -3.96 -5.02
C GLN A 10 12.38 -2.50 -4.53
N SER A 11 11.23 -1.90 -4.72
CA SER A 11 10.93 -0.56 -4.23
C SER A 11 9.45 -0.43 -3.84
N ILE A 12 9.21 0.29 -2.73
CA ILE A 12 7.86 0.54 -2.22
C ILE A 12 7.70 2.04 -1.94
N VAL A 13 6.59 2.62 -2.39
CA VAL A 13 6.20 3.98 -2.01
C VAL A 13 4.98 3.97 -1.09
N ILE A 14 4.99 4.84 -0.07
CA ILE A 14 3.82 5.11 0.77
C ILE A 14 3.27 6.49 0.41
N CYS A 15 2.12 6.51 -0.23
CA CYS A 15 1.38 7.73 -0.52
C CYS A 15 0.50 8.09 0.68
N GLY A 16 0.69 9.30 1.22
CA GLY A 16 0.07 9.71 2.49
C GLY A 16 0.89 9.28 3.71
N ALA A 17 2.20 9.12 3.55
CA ALA A 17 3.14 8.87 4.65
C ALA A 17 3.04 9.98 5.71
N SER A 18 3.26 9.64 6.98
CA SER A 18 3.16 10.57 8.10
C SER A 18 4.21 10.27 9.18
N SER A 19 4.71 11.32 9.83
CA SER A 19 5.51 11.19 11.05
C SER A 19 4.67 10.76 12.25
N ASP A 20 3.34 10.97 12.19
CA ASP A 20 2.41 10.51 13.22
C ASP A 20 2.12 9.00 13.04
N ILE A 21 2.74 8.18 13.87
CA ILE A 21 2.61 6.72 13.87
C ILE A 21 1.21 6.21 14.29
N HIS A 22 0.30 7.08 14.72
CA HIS A 22 -1.10 6.71 14.99
C HIS A 22 -1.98 6.77 13.74
N LYS A 23 -1.52 7.44 12.68
CA LYS A 23 -2.19 7.49 11.39
C LYS A 23 -1.84 6.27 10.52
N PRO A 24 -2.75 5.80 9.65
CA PRO A 24 -2.48 4.64 8.79
C PRO A 24 -1.17 4.76 7.99
N GLY A 25 -0.92 5.90 7.36
CA GLY A 25 0.31 6.11 6.59
C GLY A 25 1.58 6.16 7.44
N GLY A 26 1.48 6.62 8.69
CA GLY A 26 2.60 6.59 9.65
C GLY A 26 2.88 5.18 10.16
N LYS A 27 1.83 4.43 10.51
CA LYS A 27 1.96 3.02 10.89
C LYS A 27 2.52 2.16 9.76
N SER A 28 1.97 2.32 8.54
CA SER A 28 2.45 1.56 7.38
C SER A 28 3.93 1.81 7.09
N LEU A 29 4.39 3.06 7.19
CA LEU A 29 5.80 3.38 7.00
C LEU A 29 6.67 2.78 8.11
N LYS A 30 6.26 2.91 9.38
CA LYS A 30 6.95 2.31 10.52
C LYS A 30 7.08 0.80 10.34
N ASN A 31 5.96 0.12 10.06
CA ASN A 31 5.95 -1.33 9.87
C ASN A 31 6.89 -1.77 8.74
N LEU A 32 6.88 -1.03 7.63
CA LEU A 32 7.77 -1.32 6.51
C LEU A 32 9.24 -1.15 6.87
N LEU A 33 9.59 -0.07 7.61
CA LEU A 33 10.95 0.18 8.08
C LEU A 33 11.45 -0.87 9.09
N GLU A 34 10.57 -1.38 9.94
CA GLU A 34 10.87 -2.43 10.93
C GLU A 34 10.83 -3.85 10.35
N SER A 35 10.30 -4.01 9.12
CA SER A 35 10.18 -5.31 8.44
C SER A 35 11.51 -5.79 7.85
N PRO A 36 11.59 -7.06 7.40
CA PRO A 36 12.78 -7.59 6.71
C PRO A 36 13.07 -6.95 5.35
N PHE A 37 12.25 -6.00 4.89
CA PHE A 37 12.40 -5.38 3.58
C PHE A 37 13.79 -4.76 3.38
N LYS A 38 14.42 -5.04 2.24
CA LYS A 38 15.78 -4.57 1.91
C LYS A 38 15.82 -3.64 0.68
N GLY A 39 14.65 -3.42 0.05
CA GLY A 39 14.53 -2.56 -1.11
C GLY A 39 14.49 -1.06 -0.77
N GLN A 40 14.23 -0.25 -1.77
CA GLN A 40 14.11 1.20 -1.61
C GLN A 40 12.73 1.58 -1.08
N ILE A 41 12.69 2.47 -0.10
CA ILE A 41 11.44 3.00 0.46
C ILE A 41 11.34 4.48 0.10
N TYR A 42 10.18 4.86 -0.44
CA TYR A 42 9.84 6.24 -0.76
C TYR A 42 8.59 6.66 0.00
N ALA A 43 8.51 7.94 0.33
CA ALA A 43 7.35 8.57 0.96
C ALA A 43 6.80 9.67 0.06
N VAL A 44 5.47 9.83 0.03
CA VAL A 44 4.81 10.97 -0.62
C VAL A 44 3.90 11.67 0.38
N ASN A 45 4.17 12.95 0.62
CA ASN A 45 3.33 13.84 1.40
C ASN A 45 3.60 15.29 0.97
N PRO A 46 2.61 16.08 0.54
CA PRO A 46 2.83 17.44 0.03
C PRO A 46 3.30 18.44 1.10
N LYS A 47 3.30 18.08 2.38
CA LYS A 47 3.63 18.96 3.50
C LYS A 47 4.99 18.65 4.16
N GLU A 48 5.62 17.54 3.78
CA GLU A 48 6.81 17.01 4.44
C GLU A 48 7.94 16.86 3.41
N THR A 49 9.18 17.11 3.82
CA THR A 49 10.39 16.82 3.04
C THR A 49 11.07 15.52 3.47
N GLU A 50 10.81 15.10 4.70
CA GLU A 50 11.26 13.86 5.29
C GLU A 50 10.22 13.33 6.27
N VAL A 51 10.00 12.03 6.29
CA VAL A 51 9.07 11.34 7.20
C VAL A 51 9.76 10.09 7.75
N GLN A 52 9.92 10.01 9.07
CA GLN A 52 10.55 8.88 9.78
C GLN A 52 11.93 8.49 9.20
N GLY A 53 12.75 9.47 8.81
CA GLY A 53 14.07 9.27 8.21
C GLY A 53 14.03 8.91 6.71
N VAL A 54 12.86 8.88 6.07
CA VAL A 54 12.69 8.60 4.65
C VAL A 54 12.46 9.90 3.90
N LYS A 55 13.20 10.09 2.80
CA LYS A 55 12.99 11.22 1.87
C LYS A 55 11.55 11.24 1.39
N CYS A 56 10.90 12.39 1.53
CA CYS A 56 9.52 12.58 1.13
C CYS A 56 9.43 13.45 -0.14
N TYR A 57 8.61 12.98 -1.07
CA TYR A 57 8.30 13.70 -2.31
C TYR A 57 6.96 14.41 -2.15
N ALA A 58 6.84 15.60 -2.71
CA ALA A 58 5.59 16.37 -2.64
C ALA A 58 4.49 15.75 -3.52
N LYS A 59 4.87 15.13 -4.63
CA LYS A 59 3.95 14.54 -5.62
C LYS A 59 4.49 13.19 -6.11
N VAL A 60 3.56 12.34 -6.55
CA VAL A 60 3.91 11.05 -7.18
C VAL A 60 4.64 11.23 -8.52
N ASP A 61 4.43 12.35 -9.20
CA ASP A 61 5.12 12.70 -10.44
C ASP A 61 6.64 12.83 -10.26
N ASP A 62 7.09 13.23 -9.09
CA ASP A 62 8.51 13.44 -8.77
C ASP A 62 9.24 12.14 -8.38
N LEU A 63 8.50 11.03 -8.22
CA LEU A 63 9.07 9.74 -7.85
C LEU A 63 9.92 9.14 -8.98
N PRO A 64 10.96 8.38 -8.64
CA PRO A 64 11.56 7.44 -9.59
C PRO A 64 10.60 6.31 -9.94
N GLN A 65 11.04 5.32 -10.72
CA GLN A 65 10.29 4.09 -10.94
C GLN A 65 10.10 3.34 -9.61
N VAL A 66 8.90 2.78 -9.40
CA VAL A 66 8.56 2.03 -8.18
C VAL A 66 7.83 0.74 -8.53
N ASP A 67 8.02 -0.30 -7.74
CA ASP A 67 7.39 -1.60 -7.97
C ASP A 67 6.03 -1.72 -7.30
N CYS A 68 5.94 -1.26 -6.05
CA CYS A 68 4.73 -1.39 -5.23
C CYS A 68 4.36 -0.06 -4.56
N ALA A 69 3.07 0.20 -4.43
CA ALA A 69 2.55 1.40 -3.78
C ALA A 69 1.53 1.04 -2.70
N ILE A 70 1.67 1.69 -1.53
CA ILE A 70 0.71 1.63 -0.43
C ILE A 70 0.03 2.99 -0.35
N LEU A 71 -1.28 3.03 -0.57
CA LEU A 71 -2.06 4.27 -0.58
C LEU A 71 -2.82 4.42 0.74
N CYS A 72 -2.47 5.48 1.48
CA CYS A 72 -3.11 5.92 2.71
C CYS A 72 -3.63 7.38 2.56
N ILE A 73 -4.24 7.67 1.41
CA ILE A 73 -4.78 8.99 1.03
C ILE A 73 -6.30 8.89 0.83
N ALA A 74 -7.01 10.02 0.88
CA ALA A 74 -8.46 10.01 0.68
C ALA A 74 -8.84 9.44 -0.71
N ALA A 75 -9.93 8.67 -0.77
CA ALA A 75 -10.38 7.93 -1.96
C ALA A 75 -10.40 8.79 -3.23
N LYS A 76 -10.91 10.03 -3.15
CA LYS A 76 -10.98 10.98 -4.27
C LYS A 76 -9.64 11.29 -4.96
N PHE A 77 -8.52 11.04 -4.28
CA PHE A 77 -7.17 11.24 -4.86
C PHE A 77 -6.56 9.93 -5.38
N CYS A 78 -7.15 8.78 -5.05
CA CYS A 78 -6.55 7.48 -5.37
C CYS A 78 -6.50 7.21 -6.88
N ALA A 79 -7.56 7.52 -7.62
CA ALA A 79 -7.61 7.25 -9.06
C ALA A 79 -6.47 7.96 -9.82
N GLN A 80 -6.31 9.26 -9.62
CA GLN A 80 -5.22 10.02 -10.25
C GLN A 80 -3.84 9.52 -9.82
N THR A 81 -3.67 9.20 -8.53
CA THR A 81 -2.41 8.67 -8.00
C THR A 81 -2.06 7.33 -8.63
N VAL A 82 -3.04 6.43 -8.77
CA VAL A 82 -2.87 5.12 -9.42
C VAL A 82 -2.55 5.29 -10.91
N ASP A 83 -3.19 6.21 -11.60
CA ASP A 83 -2.89 6.50 -13.01
C ASP A 83 -1.43 6.85 -13.24
N VAL A 84 -0.89 7.80 -12.46
CA VAL A 84 0.52 8.20 -12.56
C VAL A 84 1.45 7.03 -12.21
N LEU A 85 1.19 6.36 -11.08
CA LEU A 85 2.02 5.25 -10.61
C LEU A 85 2.06 4.08 -11.61
N ALA A 86 0.90 3.71 -12.16
CA ALA A 86 0.76 2.58 -13.08
C ALA A 86 1.35 2.87 -14.47
N LYS A 87 1.02 4.07 -15.02
CA LYS A 87 1.32 4.43 -16.41
C LYS A 87 2.71 5.03 -16.57
N GLU A 88 3.19 5.79 -15.56
CA GLU A 88 4.43 6.56 -15.67
C GLU A 88 5.56 6.04 -14.79
N LYS A 89 5.23 5.47 -13.61
CA LYS A 89 6.24 5.02 -12.63
C LYS A 89 6.48 3.51 -12.62
N GLY A 90 5.83 2.77 -13.52
CA GLY A 90 6.07 1.32 -13.66
C GLY A 90 5.57 0.47 -12.50
N CYS A 91 4.72 1.04 -11.62
CA CYS A 91 4.15 0.34 -10.48
C CYS A 91 3.20 -0.79 -10.95
N ARG A 92 3.31 -1.96 -10.32
CA ARG A 92 2.49 -3.14 -10.65
C ARG A 92 1.90 -3.82 -9.41
N GLY A 93 2.38 -3.48 -8.21
CA GLY A 93 1.77 -3.88 -6.94
C GLY A 93 1.06 -2.70 -6.29
N PHE A 94 -0.20 -2.86 -5.88
CA PHE A 94 -0.96 -1.81 -5.23
C PHE A 94 -1.64 -2.35 -3.97
N ILE A 95 -1.58 -1.57 -2.89
CA ILE A 95 -2.27 -1.82 -1.62
C ILE A 95 -3.01 -0.54 -1.27
N ILE A 96 -4.34 -0.55 -1.27
CA ILE A 96 -5.15 0.63 -0.94
C ILE A 96 -5.80 0.41 0.42
N VAL A 97 -5.24 1.07 1.42
CA VAL A 97 -5.67 1.01 2.83
C VAL A 97 -6.93 1.84 3.05
N SER A 98 -7.05 2.95 2.36
CA SER A 98 -8.13 3.91 2.53
C SER A 98 -9.50 3.30 2.25
N ALA A 99 -10.51 3.78 2.98
CA ALA A 99 -11.93 3.59 2.74
C ALA A 99 -12.53 4.75 1.93
N GLY A 100 -13.80 4.66 1.55
CA GLY A 100 -14.53 5.68 0.79
C GLY A 100 -14.73 5.30 -0.68
N PHE A 101 -14.92 4.01 -0.94
CA PHE A 101 -15.09 3.44 -2.27
C PHE A 101 -16.50 2.83 -2.46
N SER A 102 -16.62 1.67 -3.07
CA SER A 102 -17.92 1.03 -3.34
C SER A 102 -18.71 0.71 -2.07
N GLU A 103 -18.05 0.55 -0.93
CA GLU A 103 -18.68 0.32 0.37
C GLU A 103 -19.38 1.56 0.92
N GLU A 104 -19.07 2.76 0.40
CA GLU A 104 -19.63 4.01 0.93
C GLU A 104 -20.76 4.57 0.05
N ASN A 105 -20.52 4.69 -1.26
CA ASN A 105 -21.48 5.29 -2.19
C ASN A 105 -21.14 5.02 -3.67
N HIS A 106 -22.02 5.50 -4.56
CA HIS A 106 -21.87 5.31 -6.01
C HIS A 106 -20.61 6.01 -6.57
N GLU A 107 -20.27 7.21 -6.09
CA GLU A 107 -19.06 7.92 -6.54
C GLU A 107 -17.80 7.13 -6.19
N GLY A 108 -17.76 6.57 -4.98
CA GLY A 108 -16.70 5.67 -4.54
C GLY A 108 -16.58 4.41 -5.42
N ALA A 109 -17.72 3.85 -5.85
CA ALA A 109 -17.73 2.69 -6.74
C ALA A 109 -17.13 3.01 -8.13
N GLU A 110 -17.42 4.19 -8.69
CA GLU A 110 -16.83 4.61 -9.97
C GLU A 110 -15.31 4.84 -9.85
N ILE A 111 -14.85 5.42 -8.73
CA ILE A 111 -13.42 5.58 -8.45
C ILE A 111 -12.74 4.21 -8.37
N GLU A 112 -13.32 3.26 -7.64
CA GLU A 112 -12.79 1.89 -7.52
C GLU A 112 -12.72 1.18 -8.87
N LYS A 113 -13.77 1.26 -9.66
CA LYS A 113 -13.83 0.68 -10.99
C LYS A 113 -12.70 1.22 -11.89
N HIS A 114 -12.51 2.54 -11.91
CA HIS A 114 -11.41 3.18 -12.65
C HIS A 114 -10.04 2.65 -12.22
N ILE A 115 -9.81 2.55 -10.90
CA ILE A 115 -8.56 2.02 -10.33
C ILE A 115 -8.31 0.59 -10.80
N VAL A 116 -9.32 -0.28 -10.69
CA VAL A 116 -9.22 -1.69 -11.10
C VAL A 116 -8.92 -1.81 -12.59
N GLU A 117 -9.62 -1.04 -13.42
CA GLU A 117 -9.40 -1.02 -14.89
C GLU A 117 -7.97 -0.55 -15.22
N THR A 118 -7.50 0.52 -14.58
CA THR A 118 -6.13 1.03 -14.78
C THR A 118 -5.07 -0.01 -14.39
N ILE A 119 -5.18 -0.60 -13.20
CA ILE A 119 -4.22 -1.59 -12.71
C ILE A 119 -4.21 -2.84 -13.60
N ASN A 120 -5.38 -3.32 -14.02
CA ASN A 120 -5.51 -4.46 -14.92
C ASN A 120 -4.90 -4.18 -16.29
N SER A 121 -5.07 -2.96 -16.82
CA SER A 121 -4.54 -2.57 -18.14
C SER A 121 -3.02 -2.68 -18.23
N VAL A 122 -2.33 -2.58 -17.11
CA VAL A 122 -0.87 -2.69 -17.03
C VAL A 122 -0.38 -4.02 -16.45
N GLY A 123 -1.27 -4.99 -16.26
CA GLY A 123 -0.97 -6.30 -15.67
C GLY A 123 -0.55 -6.21 -14.20
N GLY A 124 -1.03 -5.22 -13.48
CA GLY A 124 -0.78 -5.03 -12.05
C GLY A 124 -1.66 -5.93 -11.17
N SER A 125 -1.45 -5.84 -9.85
CA SER A 125 -2.26 -6.51 -8.83
C SER A 125 -2.63 -5.54 -7.73
N LEU A 126 -3.86 -5.66 -7.21
CA LEU A 126 -4.43 -4.81 -6.18
C LEU A 126 -4.85 -5.63 -4.97
N ILE A 127 -4.56 -5.13 -3.78
CA ILE A 127 -5.15 -5.52 -2.50
C ILE A 127 -5.92 -4.34 -1.95
N GLY A 128 -7.16 -4.57 -1.56
CA GLY A 128 -8.10 -3.54 -1.18
C GLY A 128 -8.96 -3.06 -2.35
N PRO A 129 -9.60 -1.90 -2.28
CA PRO A 129 -9.46 -0.88 -1.23
C PRO A 129 -10.05 -1.30 0.13
N ASN A 130 -10.00 -0.38 1.11
CA ASN A 130 -10.53 -0.59 2.46
C ASN A 130 -9.98 -1.87 3.12
N CYS A 131 -8.66 -2.04 3.13
CA CYS A 131 -8.00 -3.24 3.65
C CYS A 131 -7.00 -2.92 4.77
N THR A 132 -6.64 -3.92 5.57
CA THR A 132 -5.56 -3.80 6.57
C THR A 132 -4.17 -3.81 5.94
N GLY A 133 -4.04 -4.31 4.72
CA GLY A 133 -2.80 -4.38 3.96
C GLY A 133 -2.38 -5.79 3.60
N PHE A 134 -1.09 -5.94 3.37
CA PHE A 134 -0.44 -7.18 2.97
C PHE A 134 0.80 -7.42 3.83
N LEU A 135 0.97 -8.66 4.26
CA LEU A 135 2.09 -9.08 5.09
C LEU A 135 2.65 -10.40 4.56
N ASN A 136 3.95 -10.44 4.32
CA ASN A 136 4.66 -11.68 3.97
C ASN A 136 6.07 -11.69 4.58
N VAL A 137 6.84 -12.73 4.32
CA VAL A 137 8.21 -12.89 4.85
C VAL A 137 9.20 -11.83 4.33
N ASN A 138 8.86 -11.09 3.27
CA ASN A 138 9.74 -10.12 2.63
C ASN A 138 9.47 -8.69 3.12
N TYR A 139 8.20 -8.36 3.41
CA TYR A 139 7.83 -7.00 3.85
C TYR A 139 6.47 -6.94 4.57
N ALA A 140 6.29 -5.89 5.35
CA ALA A 140 5.05 -5.55 6.04
C ALA A 140 4.40 -4.32 5.40
N GLY A 141 3.55 -4.53 4.40
CA GLY A 141 2.75 -3.51 3.74
C GLY A 141 1.36 -3.33 4.38
N CYS A 142 1.31 -3.22 5.71
CA CYS A 142 0.07 -3.09 6.47
C CYS A 142 0.19 -2.02 7.55
N PHE A 143 -0.96 -1.52 8.02
CA PHE A 143 -0.99 -0.50 9.10
C PHE A 143 -1.31 -1.08 10.48
N ASP A 144 -1.46 -2.37 10.60
CA ASP A 144 -1.74 -3.03 11.87
C ASP A 144 -0.45 -3.41 12.64
N THR A 145 -0.48 -3.33 13.96
CA THR A 145 0.66 -3.60 14.86
C THR A 145 0.23 -4.48 16.02
N PRO A 146 1.15 -5.29 16.62
CA PRO A 146 2.53 -5.55 16.21
C PRO A 146 2.63 -6.43 14.96
N ILE A 147 3.77 -6.35 14.25
CA ILE A 147 4.05 -7.24 13.12
C ILE A 147 4.62 -8.54 13.67
N PRO A 148 4.00 -9.70 13.42
CA PRO A 148 4.50 -10.99 13.86
C PRO A 148 5.75 -11.39 13.08
N LYS A 149 6.59 -12.21 13.69
CA LYS A 149 7.65 -12.92 12.96
C LYS A 149 7.01 -14.07 12.19
N LEU A 150 7.00 -13.97 10.87
CA LEU A 150 6.42 -15.00 10.01
C LEU A 150 7.34 -16.21 9.87
N ASP A 151 6.76 -17.40 9.88
CA ASP A 151 7.43 -18.65 9.50
C ASP A 151 7.24 -18.87 7.99
N PRO A 152 8.31 -18.98 7.18
CA PRO A 152 8.19 -19.24 5.74
C PRO A 152 7.58 -20.62 5.40
N LYS A 153 7.43 -21.51 6.38
CA LYS A 153 6.76 -22.82 6.25
C LYS A 153 5.31 -22.78 6.78
N GLY A 154 4.81 -21.61 7.15
CA GLY A 154 3.46 -21.40 7.63
C GLY A 154 2.39 -21.59 6.54
N VAL A 155 1.16 -21.23 6.88
CA VAL A 155 0.00 -21.27 5.99
C VAL A 155 -0.31 -19.85 5.52
N ASP A 156 -0.53 -19.68 4.22
CA ASP A 156 -1.01 -18.42 3.67
C ASP A 156 -2.48 -18.20 4.03
N PHE A 157 -2.82 -16.99 4.43
CA PHE A 157 -4.17 -16.63 4.82
C PHE A 157 -4.64 -15.40 4.04
N ILE A 158 -5.79 -15.53 3.37
CA ILE A 158 -6.45 -14.45 2.64
C ILE A 158 -7.87 -14.31 3.18
N THR A 159 -8.25 -13.10 3.54
CA THR A 159 -9.59 -12.81 4.07
C THR A 159 -10.12 -11.47 3.56
N GLY A 160 -11.43 -11.39 3.34
CA GLY A 160 -12.17 -10.13 3.13
C GLY A 160 -12.47 -9.36 4.43
N SER A 161 -12.09 -9.91 5.60
CA SER A 161 -12.33 -9.29 6.91
C SER A 161 -11.02 -8.90 7.58
N GLY A 162 -10.75 -7.59 7.71
CA GLY A 162 -9.59 -7.07 8.42
C GLY A 162 -9.56 -7.50 9.89
N ALA A 163 -10.71 -7.50 10.57
CA ALA A 163 -10.81 -7.95 11.97
C ALA A 163 -10.42 -9.41 12.14
N THR A 164 -10.84 -10.29 11.21
CA THR A 164 -10.44 -11.71 11.22
C THR A 164 -8.94 -11.87 10.97
N ALA A 165 -8.35 -11.06 10.06
CA ALA A 165 -6.91 -11.09 9.82
C ALA A 165 -6.11 -10.70 11.07
N VAL A 166 -6.52 -9.64 11.77
CA VAL A 166 -5.90 -9.21 13.03
C VAL A 166 -5.98 -10.30 14.09
N PHE A 167 -7.17 -10.88 14.28
CA PHE A 167 -7.36 -11.96 15.25
C PHE A 167 -6.46 -13.17 14.98
N ILE A 168 -6.40 -13.66 13.75
CA ILE A 168 -5.56 -14.81 13.38
C ILE A 168 -4.07 -14.49 13.54
N LYS A 169 -3.67 -13.27 13.24
CA LYS A 169 -2.28 -12.82 13.42
C LYS A 169 -1.83 -12.83 14.88
N GLU A 170 -2.73 -12.60 15.83
CA GLU A 170 -2.44 -12.50 17.26
C GLU A 170 -2.41 -13.85 17.98
N TYR A 171 -2.94 -14.90 17.37
CA TYR A 171 -3.03 -16.26 17.90
C TYR A 171 -2.28 -17.29 17.04
#